data_2cb92e1e1bc90607bd709a27512b95a4
#
_entry.id   2cb92e1e1bc90607bd709a27512b95a4
#
_cell.length_a   1.000
_cell.length_b   1.000
_cell.length_c   1.000
_cell.angle_alpha   90.00
_cell.angle_beta   90.00
_cell.angle_gamma   90.00
#
_symmetry.space_group_name_H-M   'P 1'
#
loop_
_entity.id
_entity.type
_entity.pdbx_description
1 polymer ?
#
loop_
_entity_poly.entity_id
_entity_poly.type
_entity_poly.pdbx_seq_one_letter_code
_entity_poly.pdbx_strand_id
1 'polypeptide(L)'
;DGVHTEGQDYLLYYHRAHRLEEYLNLIKETKAQCTIPVIASINCYRLTEWTDFAKQIEEAGADALELNIMSICSELDYEYGAYERLHIDIVKQVKKSVSIPVVVKLGKNLTNPIPLINQLYAHGVAGVVLFNRMVTPDINLDKMSYIAGDVFSHPSDLYESIRWIGLASDRVP
;
A
#
# COMPACT_ATOMS: atom_id res chain seq x y z
N ASP A 1 2.92 32.90 -16.19
CA ASP A 1 2.33 31.97 -15.19
C ASP A 1 3.12 30.66 -15.01
N GLY A 2 4.30 30.49 -15.63
CA GLY A 2 5.13 29.26 -15.52
C GLY A 2 6.10 29.18 -14.34
N VAL A 3 6.31 30.27 -13.61
CA VAL A 3 7.33 30.35 -12.54
C VAL A 3 6.87 29.72 -11.21
N HIS A 4 5.58 29.48 -11.02
CA HIS A 4 5.06 28.86 -9.78
C HIS A 4 5.14 27.34 -9.75
N THR A 5 5.16 26.65 -10.88
CA THR A 5 5.16 25.18 -10.98
C THR A 5 6.52 24.57 -10.60
N GLU A 6 7.62 25.12 -11.09
CA GLU A 6 8.96 24.58 -10.79
C GLU A 6 9.35 24.71 -9.31
N GLY A 7 8.97 25.81 -8.66
CA GLY A 7 9.19 26.01 -7.23
C GLY A 7 8.37 25.07 -6.35
N GLN A 8 7.13 24.78 -6.75
CA GLN A 8 6.27 23.85 -6.03
C GLN A 8 6.74 22.41 -6.21
N ASP A 9 7.16 22.02 -7.41
CA ASP A 9 7.70 20.69 -7.66
C ASP A 9 9.02 20.45 -6.90
N TYR A 10 9.88 21.46 -6.80
CA TYR A 10 11.10 21.41 -6.02
C TYR A 10 10.82 21.24 -4.51
N LEU A 11 9.90 22.00 -3.95
CA LEU A 11 9.49 21.88 -2.55
C LEU A 11 8.85 20.52 -2.25
N LEU A 12 8.01 20.01 -3.13
CA LEU A 12 7.38 18.69 -3.00
C LEU A 12 8.45 17.57 -3.06
N TYR A 13 9.43 17.69 -3.94
CA TYR A 13 10.55 16.75 -4.02
C TYR A 13 11.38 16.75 -2.74
N TYR A 14 11.72 17.93 -2.22
CA TYR A 14 12.50 18.07 -0.98
C TYR A 14 11.75 17.51 0.24
N HIS A 15 10.46 17.78 0.35
CA HIS A 15 9.61 17.21 1.41
C HIS A 15 9.50 15.68 1.32
N ARG A 16 9.41 15.12 0.12
CA ARG A 16 9.38 13.67 -0.08
C ARG A 16 10.71 13.01 0.29
N ALA A 17 11.81 13.58 -0.14
CA ALA A 17 13.16 13.08 0.18
C ALA A 17 13.41 13.09 1.69
N HIS A 18 13.05 14.18 2.38
CA HIS A 18 13.20 14.29 3.82
C HIS A 18 12.33 13.28 4.59
N ARG A 19 11.08 13.08 4.18
CA ARG A 19 10.21 12.06 4.78
C ARG A 19 10.71 10.63 4.58
N LEU A 20 11.30 10.34 3.44
CA LEU A 20 11.92 9.04 3.20
C LEU A 20 13.11 8.83 4.12
N GLU A 21 14.00 9.82 4.26
CA GLU A 21 15.15 9.75 5.16
C GLU A 21 14.73 9.53 6.63
N GLU A 22 13.73 10.27 7.11
CA GLU A 22 13.16 10.08 8.44
C GLU A 22 12.62 8.65 8.62
N TYR A 23 11.91 8.13 7.61
CA TYR A 23 11.37 6.78 7.65
C TYR A 23 12.46 5.70 7.67
N LEU A 24 13.50 5.85 6.84
CA LEU A 24 14.65 4.93 6.84
C LEU A 24 15.41 4.96 8.16
N ASN A 25 15.58 6.14 8.77
CA ASN A 25 16.19 6.28 10.08
C ASN A 25 15.34 5.61 11.18
N LEU A 26 14.02 5.76 11.14
CA LEU A 26 13.11 5.06 12.04
C LEU A 26 13.28 3.53 11.97
N ILE A 27 13.41 2.97 10.76
CA ILE A 27 13.66 1.53 10.58
C ILE A 27 14.99 1.13 11.23
N LYS A 28 16.07 1.86 10.96
CA LYS A 28 17.41 1.59 11.50
C LYS A 28 17.42 1.65 13.03
N GLU A 29 16.83 2.70 13.60
CA GLU A 29 16.75 2.88 15.05
C GLU A 29 15.91 1.78 15.71
N THR A 30 14.78 1.41 15.10
CA THR A 30 13.93 0.32 15.60
C THR A 30 14.67 -1.00 15.59
N LYS A 31 15.38 -1.31 14.50
CA LYS A 31 16.20 -2.52 14.39
C LYS A 31 17.35 -2.56 15.39
N ALA A 32 17.92 -1.41 15.73
CA ALA A 32 18.98 -1.32 16.74
C ALA A 32 18.46 -1.54 18.18
N GLN A 33 17.20 -1.21 18.45
CA GLN A 33 16.61 -1.23 19.80
C GLN A 33 15.73 -2.45 20.06
N CYS A 34 15.19 -3.08 19.01
CA CYS A 34 14.21 -4.17 19.11
C CYS A 34 14.72 -5.45 18.44
N THR A 35 14.38 -6.61 19.04
CA THR A 35 14.66 -7.94 18.49
C THR A 35 13.50 -8.53 17.70
N ILE A 36 12.35 -7.87 17.68
CA ILE A 36 11.17 -8.29 16.91
C ILE A 36 11.37 -8.02 15.42
N PRO A 37 10.72 -8.78 14.53
CA PRO A 37 10.72 -8.47 13.11
C PRO A 37 10.11 -7.10 12.83
N VAL A 38 10.73 -6.34 11.92
CA VAL A 38 10.27 -5.02 11.46
C VAL A 38 9.80 -5.15 10.03
N ILE A 39 8.50 -4.95 9.81
CA ILE A 39 7.87 -4.94 8.49
C ILE A 39 7.64 -3.49 8.09
N ALA A 40 8.37 -3.00 7.11
CA ALA A 40 8.19 -1.65 6.60
C ALA A 40 7.06 -1.59 5.58
N SER A 41 6.18 -0.60 5.68
CA SER A 41 5.04 -0.45 4.77
C SER A 41 5.18 0.81 3.93
N ILE A 42 5.03 0.67 2.61
CA ILE A 42 5.09 1.77 1.66
C ILE A 42 3.86 1.86 0.78
N ASN A 43 3.54 3.09 0.38
CA ASN A 43 2.57 3.40 -0.67
C ASN A 43 3.21 4.41 -1.63
N CYS A 44 3.25 4.09 -2.93
CA CYS A 44 3.85 4.92 -3.96
C CYS A 44 2.85 5.17 -5.10
N TYR A 45 3.05 6.25 -5.82
CA TYR A 45 2.20 6.61 -6.96
C TYR A 45 2.79 6.16 -8.30
N ARG A 46 4.13 6.13 -8.41
CA ARG A 46 4.84 5.78 -9.64
C ARG A 46 5.52 4.43 -9.51
N LEU A 47 5.53 3.69 -10.62
CA LEU A 47 6.09 2.34 -10.64
C LEU A 47 7.59 2.31 -10.27
N THR A 48 8.36 3.31 -10.67
CA THR A 48 9.78 3.46 -10.34
C THR A 48 10.01 3.72 -8.85
N GLU A 49 9.14 4.48 -8.20
CA GLU A 49 9.26 4.78 -6.76
C GLU A 49 9.17 3.52 -5.91
N TRP A 50 8.34 2.54 -6.30
CA TRP A 50 8.20 1.26 -5.60
C TRP A 50 9.53 0.51 -5.50
N THR A 51 10.28 0.46 -6.59
CA THR A 51 11.55 -0.27 -6.64
C THR A 51 12.66 0.45 -5.89
N ASP A 52 12.74 1.76 -6.02
CA ASP A 52 13.78 2.56 -5.38
C ASP A 52 13.60 2.61 -3.86
N PHE A 53 12.36 2.77 -3.38
CA PHE A 53 12.07 2.75 -1.95
C PHE A 53 12.24 1.36 -1.35
N ALA A 54 11.85 0.31 -2.07
CA ALA A 54 12.01 -1.06 -1.62
C ALA A 54 13.49 -1.41 -1.34
N LYS A 55 14.41 -1.03 -2.22
CA LYS A 55 15.85 -1.24 -2.03
C LYS A 55 16.38 -0.51 -0.79
N GLN A 56 16.05 0.77 -0.65
CA GLN A 56 16.49 1.58 0.49
C GLN A 56 15.96 1.05 1.82
N ILE A 57 14.74 0.51 1.85
CA ILE A 57 14.13 -0.11 3.02
C ILE A 57 14.85 -1.41 3.38
N GLU A 58 15.18 -2.25 2.41
CA GLU A 58 15.99 -3.45 2.63
C GLU A 58 17.37 -3.08 3.17
N GLU A 59 18.05 -2.07 2.57
CA GLU A 59 19.33 -1.56 3.04
C GLU A 59 19.26 -0.97 4.46
N ALA A 60 18.12 -0.40 4.84
CA ALA A 60 17.88 0.08 6.20
C ALA A 60 17.70 -1.04 7.22
N GLY A 61 17.56 -2.30 6.78
CA GLY A 61 17.52 -3.50 7.62
C GLY A 61 16.12 -3.98 7.98
N ALA A 62 15.08 -3.59 7.26
CA ALA A 62 13.74 -4.17 7.45
C ALA A 62 13.76 -5.69 7.18
N ASP A 63 13.00 -6.44 7.98
CA ASP A 63 12.90 -7.91 7.85
C ASP A 63 11.91 -8.33 6.75
N ALA A 64 10.95 -7.46 6.44
CA ALA A 64 10.01 -7.64 5.34
C ALA A 64 9.48 -6.30 4.83
N LEU A 65 8.91 -6.31 3.64
CA LEU A 65 8.32 -5.14 2.99
C LEU A 65 6.83 -5.36 2.75
N GLU A 66 5.98 -4.45 3.23
CA GLU A 66 4.57 -4.40 2.89
C GLU A 66 4.34 -3.37 1.77
N LEU A 67 3.79 -3.81 0.65
CA LEU A 67 3.32 -2.96 -0.43
C LEU A 67 1.84 -2.64 -0.19
N ASN A 68 1.54 -1.41 0.23
CA ASN A 68 0.19 -0.94 0.42
C ASN A 68 -0.33 -0.37 -0.90
N ILE A 69 -0.81 -1.26 -1.78
CA ILE A 69 -1.29 -0.90 -3.11
C ILE A 69 -2.77 -0.56 -3.01
N MET A 70 -3.08 0.73 -3.04
CA MET A 70 -4.45 1.20 -2.97
C MET A 70 -4.65 2.40 -3.89
N SER A 71 -5.63 2.30 -4.78
CA SER A 71 -6.06 3.37 -5.68
C SER A 71 -7.57 3.36 -5.81
N ILE A 72 -8.15 4.53 -5.97
CA ILE A 72 -9.54 4.68 -6.38
C ILE A 72 -9.53 4.91 -7.89
N CYS A 73 -10.03 3.91 -8.62
CA CYS A 73 -10.17 4.02 -10.08
C CYS A 73 -11.59 4.57 -10.38
N SER A 74 -11.65 5.81 -10.85
CA SER A 74 -12.91 6.54 -11.09
C SER A 74 -13.06 7.00 -12.54
N GLU A 75 -12.16 6.59 -13.41
CA GLU A 75 -12.15 6.94 -14.82
C GLU A 75 -13.31 6.24 -15.57
N LEU A 76 -13.98 6.98 -16.48
CA LEU A 76 -15.08 6.45 -17.28
C LEU A 76 -14.62 5.36 -18.27
N ASP A 77 -13.39 5.43 -18.73
CA ASP A 77 -12.73 4.50 -19.64
C ASP A 77 -11.91 3.43 -18.91
N TYR A 78 -12.21 3.19 -17.63
CA TYR A 78 -11.53 2.18 -16.82
C TYR A 78 -11.60 0.80 -17.49
N GLU A 79 -10.43 0.21 -17.73
CA GLU A 79 -10.34 -1.15 -18.26
C GLU A 79 -10.51 -2.19 -17.15
N TYR A 80 -11.50 -3.07 -17.28
CA TYR A 80 -11.74 -4.13 -16.31
C TYR A 80 -10.49 -5.00 -16.07
N GLY A 81 -10.14 -5.16 -14.78
CA GLY A 81 -8.94 -5.88 -14.37
C GLY A 81 -7.65 -5.04 -14.37
N ALA A 82 -7.69 -3.76 -14.73
CA ALA A 82 -6.51 -2.90 -14.70
C ALA A 82 -5.97 -2.74 -13.28
N TYR A 83 -6.84 -2.67 -12.28
CA TYR A 83 -6.46 -2.56 -10.88
C TYR A 83 -5.72 -3.81 -10.38
N GLU A 84 -6.21 -5.00 -10.72
CA GLU A 84 -5.56 -6.27 -10.41
C GLU A 84 -4.21 -6.42 -11.12
N ARG A 85 -4.14 -6.04 -12.41
CA ARG A 85 -2.88 -6.05 -13.17
C ARG A 85 -1.84 -5.11 -12.56
N LEU A 86 -2.25 -3.94 -12.10
CA LEU A 86 -1.35 -2.99 -11.42
C LEU A 86 -0.64 -3.62 -10.22
N HIS A 87 -1.35 -4.40 -9.39
CA HIS A 87 -0.77 -5.11 -8.26
C HIS A 87 0.31 -6.09 -8.72
N ILE A 88 0.00 -6.88 -9.75
CA ILE A 88 0.92 -7.89 -10.29
C ILE A 88 2.17 -7.23 -10.87
N ASP A 89 2.02 -6.13 -11.59
CA ASP A 89 3.14 -5.45 -12.24
C ASP A 89 4.06 -4.78 -11.21
N ILE A 90 3.51 -4.17 -10.16
CA ILE A 90 4.30 -3.63 -9.04
C ILE A 90 5.07 -4.76 -8.36
N VAL A 91 4.41 -5.86 -8.01
CA VAL A 91 5.04 -7.00 -7.34
C VAL A 91 6.17 -7.59 -8.17
N LYS A 92 5.95 -7.81 -9.48
CA LYS A 92 6.98 -8.32 -10.39
C LYS A 92 8.24 -7.45 -10.40
N GLN A 93 8.09 -6.14 -10.34
CA GLN A 93 9.23 -5.22 -10.34
C GLN A 93 9.93 -5.19 -8.99
N VAL A 94 9.18 -5.06 -7.90
CA VAL A 94 9.74 -5.03 -6.55
C VAL A 94 10.46 -6.33 -6.23
N LYS A 95 9.89 -7.49 -6.55
CA LYS A 95 10.50 -8.81 -6.32
C LYS A 95 11.83 -9.03 -7.07
N LYS A 96 12.07 -8.28 -8.16
CA LYS A 96 13.38 -8.30 -8.84
C LYS A 96 14.43 -7.45 -8.15
N SER A 97 14.02 -6.53 -7.29
CA SER A 97 14.89 -5.51 -6.69
C SER A 97 15.24 -5.77 -5.23
N VAL A 98 14.49 -6.64 -4.52
CA VAL A 98 14.73 -6.97 -3.11
C VAL A 98 14.72 -8.47 -2.88
N SER A 99 15.43 -8.92 -1.84
CA SER A 99 15.50 -10.32 -1.39
C SER A 99 14.62 -10.61 -0.18
N ILE A 100 14.28 -9.58 0.61
CA ILE A 100 13.41 -9.73 1.78
C ILE A 100 11.98 -10.15 1.38
N PRO A 101 11.24 -10.82 2.29
CA PRO A 101 9.85 -11.17 2.06
C PRO A 101 9.00 -9.94 1.72
N VAL A 102 8.14 -10.09 0.71
CA VAL A 102 7.20 -9.06 0.28
C VAL A 102 5.79 -9.47 0.62
N VAL A 103 5.06 -8.60 1.31
CA VAL A 103 3.65 -8.74 1.66
C VAL A 103 2.86 -7.68 0.90
N VAL A 104 1.63 -7.98 0.49
CA VAL A 104 0.77 -7.01 -0.20
C VAL A 104 -0.47 -6.72 0.64
N LYS A 105 -0.72 -5.45 0.95
CA LYS A 105 -1.97 -5.00 1.56
C LYS A 105 -2.94 -4.55 0.49
N LEU A 106 -4.10 -5.22 0.44
CA LEU A 106 -5.13 -4.99 -0.55
C LEU A 106 -6.17 -3.97 -0.07
N GLY A 107 -6.75 -3.23 -1.02
CA GLY A 107 -7.94 -2.43 -0.78
C GLY A 107 -9.21 -3.28 -0.77
N LYS A 108 -10.29 -2.72 -0.21
CA LYS A 108 -11.62 -3.38 -0.18
C LYS A 108 -12.38 -3.26 -1.52
N ASN A 109 -11.87 -2.54 -2.47
CA ASN A 109 -12.50 -2.26 -3.77
C ASN A 109 -12.26 -3.34 -4.83
N LEU A 110 -12.10 -4.59 -4.40
CA LEU A 110 -11.98 -5.77 -5.26
C LEU A 110 -13.29 -6.56 -5.24
N THR A 111 -13.80 -6.92 -6.41
CA THR A 111 -15.01 -7.76 -6.52
C THR A 111 -14.76 -9.16 -5.96
N ASN A 112 -13.59 -9.73 -6.25
CA ASN A 112 -13.15 -11.03 -5.74
C ASN A 112 -11.62 -11.00 -5.55
N PRO A 113 -11.10 -10.90 -4.34
CA PRO A 113 -9.66 -10.86 -4.10
C PRO A 113 -8.94 -12.21 -4.29
N ILE A 114 -9.65 -13.34 -4.26
CA ILE A 114 -9.04 -14.68 -4.27
C ILE A 114 -8.18 -14.94 -5.53
N PRO A 115 -8.64 -14.66 -6.75
CA PRO A 115 -7.81 -14.82 -7.94
C PRO A 115 -6.55 -13.94 -7.91
N LEU A 116 -6.67 -12.70 -7.41
CA LEU A 116 -5.53 -11.81 -7.27
C LEU A 116 -4.54 -12.36 -6.24
N ILE A 117 -5.00 -12.82 -5.08
CA ILE A 117 -4.13 -13.42 -4.05
C ILE A 117 -3.37 -14.61 -4.63
N ASN A 118 -4.03 -15.50 -5.38
CA ASN A 118 -3.37 -16.63 -6.02
C ASN A 118 -2.31 -16.19 -7.05
N GLN A 119 -2.57 -15.14 -7.80
CA GLN A 119 -1.59 -14.56 -8.73
C GLN A 119 -0.40 -13.93 -7.99
N LEU A 120 -0.65 -13.21 -6.90
CA LEU A 120 0.40 -12.63 -6.06
C LEU A 120 1.30 -13.73 -5.47
N TYR A 121 0.72 -14.81 -4.95
CA TYR A 121 1.47 -15.99 -4.50
C TYR A 121 2.34 -16.58 -5.62
N ALA A 122 1.78 -16.77 -6.81
CA ALA A 122 2.54 -17.28 -7.98
C ALA A 122 3.73 -16.39 -8.37
N HIS A 123 3.70 -15.10 -8.00
CA HIS A 123 4.80 -14.15 -8.19
C HIS A 123 5.70 -13.99 -6.95
N GLY A 124 5.58 -14.89 -5.96
CA GLY A 124 6.48 -14.97 -4.80
C GLY A 124 6.17 -13.96 -3.68
N VAL A 125 4.92 -13.51 -3.58
CA VAL A 125 4.45 -12.75 -2.42
C VAL A 125 4.35 -13.68 -1.21
N ALA A 126 4.89 -13.26 -0.07
CA ALA A 126 4.94 -14.06 1.15
C ALA A 126 3.65 -14.04 1.97
N GLY A 127 2.77 -13.06 1.72
CA GLY A 127 1.51 -12.94 2.42
C GLY A 127 0.68 -11.77 1.93
N VAL A 128 -0.59 -11.73 2.33
CA VAL A 128 -1.50 -10.61 2.04
C VAL A 128 -2.15 -10.09 3.32
N VAL A 129 -2.41 -8.80 3.36
CA VAL A 129 -3.15 -8.14 4.42
C VAL A 129 -4.53 -7.75 3.90
N LEU A 130 -5.57 -8.24 4.55
CA LEU A 130 -6.97 -8.00 4.21
C LEU A 130 -7.64 -7.22 5.36
N PHE A 131 -7.93 -5.96 5.25
CA PHE A 131 -7.72 -5.05 4.13
C PHE A 131 -7.17 -3.71 4.61
N ASN A 132 -6.73 -2.85 3.66
CA ASN A 132 -6.58 -1.44 3.95
C ASN A 132 -7.94 -0.81 4.21
N ARG A 133 -8.00 0.12 5.16
CA ARG A 133 -9.20 0.89 5.46
C ARG A 133 -9.02 2.33 4.94
N MET A 134 -9.88 2.71 4.02
CA MET A 134 -9.99 4.11 3.62
C MET A 134 -10.87 4.86 4.61
N VAL A 135 -10.49 6.11 4.90
CA VAL A 135 -11.41 7.05 5.57
C VAL A 135 -12.55 7.35 4.61
N THR A 136 -13.77 7.03 5.01
CA THR A 136 -14.96 7.35 4.21
C THR A 136 -15.35 8.80 4.42
N PRO A 137 -15.69 9.55 3.36
CA PRO A 137 -16.28 10.87 3.51
C PRO A 137 -17.71 10.75 4.09
N ASP A 138 -18.11 11.76 4.82
CA ASP A 138 -19.48 11.94 5.29
C ASP A 138 -20.01 13.31 4.84
N ILE A 139 -21.28 13.57 5.00
CA ILE A 139 -21.95 14.80 4.59
C ILE A 139 -22.51 15.50 5.83
N ASN A 140 -22.06 16.75 6.05
CA ASN A 140 -22.71 17.65 6.99
C ASN A 140 -23.97 18.21 6.34
N LEU A 141 -25.15 17.79 6.82
CA LEU A 141 -26.44 18.19 6.25
C LEU A 141 -26.75 19.67 6.47
N ASP A 142 -26.30 20.26 7.57
CA ASP A 142 -26.55 21.69 7.86
C ASP A 142 -25.72 22.61 6.96
N LYS A 143 -24.48 22.19 6.65
CA LYS A 143 -23.54 22.98 5.83
C LYS A 143 -23.51 22.55 4.37
N MET A 144 -24.20 21.46 4.02
CA MET A 144 -24.18 20.87 2.67
C MET A 144 -22.74 20.69 2.13
N SER A 145 -21.84 20.17 2.99
CA SER A 145 -20.41 20.02 2.68
C SER A 145 -19.89 18.66 3.10
N TYR A 146 -18.84 18.19 2.41
CA TYR A 146 -18.13 16.99 2.81
C TYR A 146 -17.36 17.21 4.12
N ILE A 147 -17.39 16.21 4.96
CA ILE A 147 -16.59 16.11 6.18
C ILE A 147 -15.88 14.75 6.19
N ALA A 148 -14.83 14.61 7.00
CA ALA A 148 -14.24 13.32 7.25
C ALA A 148 -15.20 12.47 8.08
N GLY A 149 -15.41 11.23 7.69
CA GLY A 149 -16.08 10.23 8.51
C GLY A 149 -15.17 9.74 9.64
N ASP A 150 -15.55 8.63 10.27
CA ASP A 150 -14.82 8.10 11.41
C ASP A 150 -13.37 7.72 11.06
N VAL A 151 -12.42 8.32 11.78
CA VAL A 151 -10.99 8.05 11.64
C VAL A 151 -10.65 6.66 12.21
N PHE A 152 -11.30 6.27 13.30
CA PHE A 152 -11.08 4.97 13.92
C PHE A 152 -11.97 3.87 13.33
N SER A 153 -11.46 2.63 13.36
CA SER A 153 -12.22 1.46 12.92
C SER A 153 -13.31 1.10 13.93
N HIS A 154 -14.40 0.54 13.43
CA HIS A 154 -15.45 -0.08 14.25
C HIS A 154 -15.24 -1.61 14.33
N PRO A 155 -15.75 -2.29 15.37
CA PRO A 155 -15.70 -3.75 15.45
C PRO A 155 -16.30 -4.46 14.22
N SER A 156 -17.29 -3.84 13.55
CA SER A 156 -17.90 -4.35 12.33
C SER A 156 -16.97 -4.40 11.12
N ASP A 157 -15.90 -3.60 11.10
CA ASP A 157 -14.92 -3.61 10.00
C ASP A 157 -14.18 -4.95 9.88
N LEU A 158 -14.14 -5.72 10.97
CA LEU A 158 -13.53 -7.04 11.02
C LEU A 158 -14.32 -8.10 10.22
N TYR A 159 -15.64 -7.97 10.11
CA TYR A 159 -16.49 -9.02 9.51
C TYR A 159 -16.18 -9.30 8.04
N GLU A 160 -15.82 -8.26 7.29
CA GLU A 160 -15.43 -8.43 5.89
C GLU A 160 -14.08 -9.16 5.76
N SER A 161 -13.12 -8.80 6.60
CA SER A 161 -11.82 -9.48 6.64
C SER A 161 -11.97 -10.95 7.01
N ILE A 162 -12.77 -11.28 8.04
CA ILE A 162 -13.05 -12.66 8.43
C ILE A 162 -13.68 -13.45 7.28
N ARG A 163 -14.65 -12.84 6.59
CA ARG A 163 -15.32 -13.48 5.44
C ARG A 163 -14.30 -13.87 4.36
N TRP A 164 -13.47 -12.92 3.95
CA TRP A 164 -12.52 -13.17 2.87
C TRP A 164 -11.37 -14.09 3.27
N ILE A 165 -10.89 -14.00 4.52
CA ILE A 165 -9.92 -14.96 5.06
C ILE A 165 -10.51 -16.37 5.04
N GLY A 166 -11.74 -16.55 5.54
CA GLY A 166 -12.41 -17.85 5.53
C GLY A 166 -12.64 -18.41 4.12
N LEU A 167 -12.97 -17.56 3.14
CA LEU A 167 -13.14 -17.99 1.76
C LEU A 167 -11.81 -18.30 1.05
N ALA A 168 -10.72 -17.64 1.45
CA ALA A 168 -9.41 -17.79 0.82
C ALA A 168 -8.60 -18.96 1.41
N SER A 169 -8.75 -19.27 2.71
CA SER A 169 -7.89 -20.20 3.45
C SER A 169 -7.79 -21.60 2.85
N ASP A 170 -8.85 -22.09 2.20
CA ASP A 170 -8.88 -23.40 1.55
C ASP A 170 -8.58 -23.34 0.03
N ARG A 171 -8.28 -22.17 -0.52
CA ARG A 171 -8.19 -21.95 -1.98
C ARG A 171 -6.86 -21.37 -2.42
N VAL A 172 -6.12 -20.78 -1.53
CA VAL A 172 -4.79 -20.21 -1.80
C VAL A 172 -3.79 -20.77 -0.80
N PRO A 173 -2.54 -21.03 -1.22
CA PRO A 173 -1.49 -21.59 -0.36
C PRO A 173 -1.12 -20.65 0.79
#